data_0265d90ff9d22f1e87cddef489b05085
#
_entry.id   0265d90ff9d22f1e87cddef489b05085
#
_cell.length_a   1.000
_cell.length_b   1.000
_cell.length_c   1.000
_cell.angle_alpha   90.00
_cell.angle_beta   90.00
_cell.angle_gamma   90.00
#
_symmetry.space_group_name_H-M   'P 1'
#
loop_
_entity.id
_entity.type
_entity.pdbx_description
1 polymer ?
#
loop_
_entity_poly.entity_id
_entity_poly.type
_entity_poly.pdbx_seq_one_letter_code
_entity_poly.pdbx_strand_id
1 'polypeptide(L)'
;CPRRYSMGNIADIESISDAFCSDGFADILEGTVARREKCSSCEIYRYCAGGCSIDAECENGIEDNGGPSCIIYKAVFLHIKKEVDRILSERPDMSQYNMFVRDAVLGKLINPGIVSF
;
A
#
# COMPACT_ATOMS: atom_id res chain seq x y z
N CYS A 1 1.53 18.44 3.55
CA CYS A 1 2.54 17.43 3.92
C CYS A 1 3.53 18.08 4.90
N PRO A 2 3.89 17.41 6.01
CA PRO A 2 4.89 17.96 6.93
C PRO A 2 6.22 18.23 6.22
N ARG A 3 6.86 19.35 6.53
CA ARG A 3 8.13 19.76 5.91
C ARG A 3 9.27 18.75 6.14
N ARG A 4 9.20 17.95 7.19
CA ARG A 4 10.20 16.91 7.51
C ARG A 4 10.34 15.84 6.43
N TYR A 5 9.32 15.64 5.60
CA TYR A 5 9.34 14.69 4.49
C TYR A 5 9.69 15.33 3.15
N SER A 6 10.24 16.53 3.16
CA SER A 6 10.70 17.19 1.95
C SER A 6 11.96 16.50 1.44
N MET A 7 11.92 16.06 0.20
CA MET A 7 13.07 15.48 -0.52
C MET A 7 13.86 16.54 -1.30
N GLY A 8 13.61 17.82 -1.04
CA GLY A 8 14.21 18.94 -1.75
C GLY A 8 13.27 19.60 -2.75
N ASN A 9 13.77 20.62 -3.44
CA ASN A 9 13.06 21.29 -4.52
C ASN A 9 13.56 20.75 -5.85
N ILE A 10 12.67 20.38 -6.74
CA ILE A 10 13.01 19.83 -8.06
C ILE A 10 13.91 20.76 -8.89
N ALA A 11 13.88 22.08 -8.60
CA ALA A 11 14.76 23.05 -9.27
C ALA A 11 16.22 23.02 -8.75
N ASP A 12 16.45 22.44 -7.58
CA ASP A 12 17.74 22.47 -6.88
C ASP A 12 18.43 21.11 -6.87
N ILE A 13 17.73 20.01 -7.25
CA ILE A 13 18.29 18.67 -7.32
C ILE A 13 18.96 18.45 -8.69
N GLU A 14 20.18 17.93 -8.70
CA GLU A 14 20.92 17.63 -9.93
C GLU A 14 20.53 16.27 -10.52
N SER A 15 20.11 15.35 -9.65
CA SER A 15 19.68 14.01 -10.06
C SER A 15 18.54 13.49 -9.18
N ILE A 16 17.80 12.52 -9.71
CA ILE A 16 16.76 11.84 -8.94
C ILE A 16 17.34 11.09 -7.71
N SER A 17 18.61 10.69 -7.79
CA SER A 17 19.34 10.06 -6.69
C SER A 17 19.44 10.98 -5.47
N ASP A 18 19.55 12.30 -5.66
CA ASP A 18 19.68 13.27 -4.57
C ASP A 18 18.39 13.29 -3.73
N ALA A 19 17.22 13.14 -4.37
CA ALA A 19 15.96 13.03 -3.67
C ALA A 19 15.89 11.75 -2.81
N PHE A 20 16.38 10.62 -3.32
CA PHE A 20 16.41 9.35 -2.59
C PHE A 20 17.46 9.31 -1.47
N CYS A 21 18.49 10.14 -1.54
CA CYS A 21 19.51 10.28 -0.50
C CYS A 21 19.13 11.33 0.56
N SER A 22 17.96 11.95 0.46
CA SER A 22 17.52 12.96 1.41
C SER A 22 17.03 12.36 2.73
N ASP A 23 17.21 13.09 3.83
CA ASP A 23 16.69 12.71 5.15
C ASP A 23 15.17 12.53 5.11
N GLY A 24 14.45 13.38 4.34
CA GLY A 24 13.00 13.26 4.18
C GLY A 24 12.55 11.95 3.55
N PHE A 25 13.31 11.41 2.60
CA PHE A 25 13.04 10.08 2.03
C PHE A 25 13.36 8.96 3.03
N ALA A 26 14.47 9.08 3.75
CA ALA A 26 14.86 8.11 4.78
C ALA A 26 13.78 7.99 5.87
N ASP A 27 13.26 9.12 6.36
CA ASP A 27 12.18 9.17 7.35
C ASP A 27 10.90 8.51 6.85
N ILE A 28 10.52 8.76 5.58
CA ILE A 28 9.34 8.11 4.96
C ILE A 28 9.55 6.59 4.86
N LEU A 29 10.73 6.16 4.46
CA LEU A 29 11.04 4.75 4.28
C LEU A 29 11.01 4.02 5.61
N GLU A 30 11.69 4.53 6.62
CA GLU A 30 11.76 3.95 7.97
C GLU A 30 10.35 3.83 8.58
N GLY A 31 9.58 4.91 8.60
CA GLY A 31 8.23 4.89 9.12
C GLY A 31 7.29 3.96 8.34
N THR A 32 7.46 3.89 7.02
CA THR A 32 6.68 2.96 6.19
C THR A 32 7.01 1.50 6.47
N VAL A 33 8.29 1.17 6.67
CA VAL A 33 8.72 -0.20 7.03
C VAL A 33 8.15 -0.59 8.39
N ALA A 34 8.31 0.26 9.41
CA ALA A 34 7.78 0.01 10.75
C ALA A 34 6.25 -0.20 10.73
N ARG A 35 5.52 0.61 9.97
CA ARG A 35 4.06 0.45 9.81
C ARG A 35 3.70 -0.86 9.13
N ARG A 36 4.41 -1.27 8.08
CA ARG A 36 4.16 -2.52 7.36
C ARG A 36 4.37 -3.75 8.24
N GLU A 37 5.35 -3.71 9.13
CA GLU A 37 5.55 -4.78 10.11
C GLU A 37 4.34 -4.92 11.03
N LYS A 38 3.83 -3.82 11.57
CA LYS A 38 2.61 -3.81 12.40
C LYS A 38 1.38 -4.31 11.63
N CYS A 39 1.29 -4.02 10.34
CA CYS A 39 0.19 -4.43 9.47
C CYS A 39 0.28 -5.88 8.99
N SER A 40 1.41 -6.56 9.15
CA SER A 40 1.70 -7.86 8.52
C SER A 40 0.68 -8.95 8.82
N SER A 41 0.06 -8.91 10.00
CA SER A 41 -0.98 -9.86 10.43
C SER A 41 -2.41 -9.45 10.02
N CYS A 42 -2.58 -8.30 9.37
CA CYS A 42 -3.91 -7.81 8.98
C CYS A 42 -4.47 -8.60 7.80
N GLU A 43 -5.75 -8.97 7.87
CA GLU A 43 -6.43 -9.77 6.84
C GLU A 43 -6.46 -9.12 5.44
N ILE A 44 -6.40 -7.76 5.37
CA ILE A 44 -6.35 -7.03 4.12
C ILE A 44 -4.94 -6.57 3.73
N TYR A 45 -3.91 -6.99 4.45
CA TYR A 45 -2.53 -6.52 4.21
C TYR A 45 -2.08 -6.73 2.76
N ARG A 46 -2.49 -7.84 2.14
CA ARG A 46 -2.17 -8.17 0.73
C ARG A 46 -2.67 -7.11 -0.26
N TYR A 47 -3.73 -6.40 0.09
CA TYR A 47 -4.36 -5.39 -0.77
C TYR A 47 -3.92 -3.97 -0.40
N CYS A 48 -3.81 -3.71 0.90
CA CYS A 48 -3.55 -2.40 1.45
C CYS A 48 -2.05 -2.10 1.58
N ALA A 49 -1.22 -3.13 1.82
CA ALA A 49 0.23 -3.02 2.01
C ALA A 49 0.65 -1.96 3.06
N GLY A 50 -0.18 -1.72 4.08
CA GLY A 50 0.06 -0.74 5.12
C GLY A 50 -0.54 0.64 4.86
N GLY A 51 -1.29 0.82 3.77
CA GLY A 51 -2.00 2.06 3.48
C GLY A 51 -1.12 3.23 3.02
N CYS A 52 -1.71 4.41 3.01
CA CYS A 52 -1.04 5.63 2.59
C CYS A 52 -0.19 6.21 3.73
N SER A 53 1.06 6.55 3.43
CA SER A 53 1.96 7.15 4.42
C SER A 53 1.51 8.54 4.88
N ILE A 54 0.84 9.30 3.99
CA ILE A 54 0.31 10.63 4.32
C ILE A 54 -0.87 10.51 5.28
N ASP A 55 -1.80 9.58 5.01
CA ASP A 55 -2.95 9.36 5.89
C ASP A 55 -2.48 8.91 7.29
N ALA A 56 -1.54 7.96 7.35
CA ALA A 56 -0.96 7.50 8.60
C ALA A 56 -0.32 8.65 9.39
N GLU A 57 0.47 9.50 8.74
CA GLU A 57 1.09 10.66 9.39
C GLU A 57 0.08 11.66 9.92
N CYS A 58 -1.01 11.90 9.18
CA CYS A 58 -2.06 12.82 9.60
C CYS A 58 -2.93 12.28 10.75
N GLU A 59 -3.01 10.97 10.91
CA GLU A 59 -3.89 10.32 11.89
C GLU A 59 -3.15 9.93 13.16
N ASN A 60 -2.13 9.08 13.05
CA ASN A 60 -1.48 8.46 14.21
C ASN A 60 0.06 8.52 14.17
N GLY A 61 0.64 9.05 13.10
CA GLY A 61 2.06 8.99 12.80
C GLY A 61 2.41 7.95 11.73
N ILE A 62 3.45 8.24 10.95
CA ILE A 62 3.82 7.47 9.76
C ILE A 62 4.13 5.99 10.05
N GLU A 63 4.59 5.69 11.24
CA GLU A 63 4.96 4.34 11.72
C GLU A 63 3.78 3.56 12.29
N ASP A 64 2.60 4.18 12.35
CA ASP A 64 1.43 3.57 12.98
C ASP A 64 0.28 3.31 12.00
N ASN A 65 -0.63 2.47 12.43
CA ASN A 65 -1.85 2.12 11.70
C ASN A 65 -3.06 2.18 12.64
N GLY A 66 -4.24 1.89 12.11
CA GLY A 66 -5.45 1.80 12.92
C GLY A 66 -6.24 3.10 13.06
N GLY A 67 -5.86 4.14 12.33
CA GLY A 67 -6.64 5.36 12.21
C GLY A 67 -7.93 5.19 11.40
N PRO A 68 -8.75 6.24 11.29
CA PRO A 68 -10.00 6.23 10.54
C PRO A 68 -9.86 5.73 9.09
N SER A 69 -8.80 6.11 8.38
CA SER A 69 -8.53 5.63 7.03
C SER A 69 -8.33 4.12 6.98
N CYS A 70 -7.66 3.53 7.96
CA CYS A 70 -7.47 2.08 8.05
C CYS A 70 -8.82 1.35 8.18
N ILE A 71 -9.74 1.86 9.00
CA ILE A 71 -11.08 1.31 9.18
C ILE A 71 -11.87 1.35 7.87
N ILE A 72 -11.82 2.49 7.17
CA ILE A 72 -12.49 2.68 5.88
C ILE A 72 -11.93 1.73 4.83
N TYR A 73 -10.61 1.66 4.68
CA TYR A 73 -9.96 0.77 3.72
C TYR A 73 -10.35 -0.69 3.99
N LYS A 74 -10.30 -1.12 5.24
CA LYS A 74 -10.69 -2.48 5.62
C LYS A 74 -12.13 -2.79 5.24
N ALA A 75 -13.07 -1.92 5.57
CA ALA A 75 -14.48 -2.09 5.23
C ALA A 75 -14.70 -2.17 3.72
N VAL A 76 -14.08 -1.26 2.94
CA VAL A 76 -14.21 -1.22 1.48
C VAL A 76 -13.61 -2.47 0.84
N PHE A 77 -12.40 -2.87 1.22
CA PHE A 77 -11.77 -4.07 0.64
C PHE A 77 -12.54 -5.35 0.97
N LEU A 78 -13.03 -5.49 2.19
CA LEU A 78 -13.83 -6.66 2.56
C LEU A 78 -15.16 -6.70 1.82
N HIS A 79 -15.79 -5.54 1.61
CA HIS A 79 -17.01 -5.44 0.81
C HIS A 79 -16.75 -5.82 -0.66
N ILE A 80 -15.72 -5.23 -1.29
CA ILE A 80 -15.35 -5.55 -2.67
C ILE A 80 -15.06 -7.04 -2.81
N LYS A 81 -14.28 -7.61 -1.90
CA LYS A 81 -13.97 -9.04 -1.90
C LYS A 81 -15.23 -9.88 -1.87
N LYS A 82 -16.17 -9.58 -0.98
CA LYS A 82 -17.45 -10.29 -0.88
C LYS A 82 -18.26 -10.21 -2.18
N GLU A 83 -18.34 -9.03 -2.79
CA GLU A 83 -19.09 -8.86 -4.05
C GLU A 83 -18.43 -9.58 -5.22
N VAL A 84 -17.09 -9.56 -5.30
CA VAL A 84 -16.34 -10.32 -6.30
C VAL A 84 -16.58 -11.82 -6.11
N ASP A 85 -16.45 -12.35 -4.90
CA ASP A 85 -16.70 -13.76 -4.61
C ASP A 85 -18.15 -14.17 -4.98
N ARG A 86 -19.14 -13.30 -4.72
CA ARG A 86 -20.55 -13.52 -5.12
C ARG A 86 -20.69 -13.60 -6.63
N ILE A 87 -20.20 -12.60 -7.37
CA ILE A 87 -20.28 -12.54 -8.83
C ILE A 87 -19.64 -13.79 -9.46
N LEU A 88 -18.48 -14.19 -8.95
CA LEU A 88 -17.75 -15.34 -9.46
C LEU A 88 -18.46 -16.68 -9.18
N SER A 89 -19.21 -16.76 -8.07
CA SER A 89 -20.03 -17.95 -7.77
C SER A 89 -21.27 -18.05 -8.67
N GLU A 90 -21.85 -16.91 -9.07
CA GLU A 90 -23.00 -16.84 -9.96
C GLU A 90 -22.63 -16.98 -11.45
N ARG A 91 -21.39 -16.72 -11.82
CA ARG A 91 -20.86 -16.70 -13.19
C ARG A 91 -19.64 -17.62 -13.34
N PRO A 92 -19.84 -18.96 -13.31
CA PRO A 92 -18.73 -19.90 -13.44
C PRO A 92 -18.00 -19.81 -14.79
N ASP A 93 -18.65 -19.27 -15.82
CA ASP A 93 -18.06 -18.93 -17.12
C ASP A 93 -16.91 -17.90 -17.00
N MET A 94 -16.95 -17.08 -15.95
CA MET A 94 -15.90 -16.11 -15.61
C MET A 94 -14.70 -16.72 -14.86
N SER A 95 -14.65 -18.03 -14.70
CA SER A 95 -13.60 -18.71 -13.92
C SER A 95 -12.20 -18.46 -14.46
N GLN A 96 -12.02 -18.33 -15.77
CA GLN A 96 -10.74 -17.94 -16.37
C GLN A 96 -10.37 -16.49 -16.07
N TYR A 97 -11.36 -15.58 -16.01
CA TYR A 97 -11.17 -14.21 -15.51
C TYR A 97 -10.91 -14.20 -14.02
N ASN A 98 -11.54 -15.14 -13.28
CA ASN A 98 -11.30 -15.34 -11.87
C ASN A 98 -9.82 -15.63 -11.59
N MET A 99 -9.18 -16.47 -12.38
CA MET A 99 -7.75 -16.77 -12.22
C MET A 99 -6.90 -15.51 -12.50
N PHE A 100 -7.23 -14.74 -13.54
CA PHE A 100 -6.53 -13.51 -13.87
C PHE A 100 -6.78 -12.40 -12.81
N VAL A 101 -8.03 -12.16 -12.44
CA VAL A 101 -8.42 -11.18 -11.41
C VAL A 101 -7.90 -11.63 -10.04
N ARG A 102 -8.01 -12.90 -9.71
CA ARG A 102 -7.49 -13.47 -8.47
C ARG A 102 -5.96 -13.37 -8.40
N ASP A 103 -5.26 -13.64 -9.50
CA ASP A 103 -3.80 -13.55 -9.56
C ASP A 103 -3.33 -12.09 -9.65
N ALA A 104 -4.07 -11.23 -10.33
CA ALA A 104 -3.81 -9.79 -10.36
C ALA A 104 -4.11 -9.12 -9.01
N VAL A 105 -5.26 -9.42 -8.41
CA VAL A 105 -5.69 -8.85 -7.12
C VAL A 105 -5.01 -9.54 -5.93
N LEU A 106 -4.66 -10.83 -6.03
CA LEU A 106 -3.97 -11.58 -4.98
C LEU A 106 -2.43 -11.47 -5.06
N GLY A 107 -1.91 -10.61 -5.93
CA GLY A 107 -0.50 -10.24 -5.89
C GLY A 107 0.47 -11.23 -6.53
N LYS A 108 0.01 -12.09 -7.47
CA LYS A 108 0.96 -12.80 -8.32
C LYS A 108 1.57 -11.90 -9.39
N LEU A 109 0.90 -10.80 -9.77
CA LEU A 109 1.47 -9.75 -10.61
C LEU A 109 2.30 -8.73 -9.81
N ILE A 110 2.13 -8.68 -8.50
CA ILE A 110 3.03 -7.98 -7.59
C ILE A 110 3.92 -9.04 -6.95
N ASN A 111 4.72 -9.70 -7.77
CA ASN A 111 5.77 -10.56 -7.27
C ASN A 111 6.88 -9.65 -6.71
N PRO A 112 7.11 -9.62 -5.38
CA PRO A 112 8.20 -8.82 -4.81
C PRO A 112 9.58 -9.28 -5.32
N GLY A 113 9.67 -10.37 -6.09
CA GLY A 113 10.89 -10.85 -6.74
C GLY A 113 11.24 -10.16 -8.06
N ILE A 114 10.38 -9.27 -8.59
CA ILE A 114 10.68 -8.54 -9.84
C ILE A 114 11.28 -7.15 -9.56
N VAL A 115 11.24 -6.68 -8.33
CA VAL A 115 11.94 -5.46 -7.92
C VAL A 115 13.20 -5.88 -7.16
N SER A 116 14.11 -6.52 -7.87
CA SER A 116 15.52 -6.55 -7.50
C SER A 116 16.14 -5.31 -8.12
N PHE A 117 16.28 -4.25 -7.32
CA PHE A 117 17.22 -3.18 -7.63
C PHE A 117 18.62 -3.60 -7.22
#